data_162fa1b64635825ff1f351a7d4f67942
#
_entry.id   162fa1b64635825ff1f351a7d4f67942
#
_cell.length_a   1.000
_cell.length_b   1.000
_cell.length_c   1.000
_cell.angle_alpha   90.00
_cell.angle_beta   90.00
_cell.angle_gamma   90.00
#
_symmetry.space_group_name_H-M   'P 1'
#
loop_
_entity.id
_entity.type
_entity.pdbx_description
1 polymer ?
#
loop_
_entity_poly.entity_id
_entity_poly.type
_entity_poly.pdbx_seq_one_letter_code
_entity_poly.pdbx_strand_id
1 'polypeptide(L)'
;MSLEPKSVVEEVKTVLPRKPRFTLSVLHLPRNVYLLLFFTLGKGFQLTIATLNVNYYAHSLGYHPDFIGLLSAMPAIGALISAVPIGILADRLGRKPVLIISAILTPLFLAGIGLGTAPLWLLVCAFTQGAVSTAYWVTNLPLLTESTTEQQRVGVFALNSFLLLGVGALGNLLGGAIPEFVAGILGVSPASTVPLRYGVFAAALSTFIFGLPLWFLHEPKRTASRATAKTTKAVMEESVRNSGPLAEAVLHEKREQLPISLFVKLLIPDLLFTMGEGAVVALIQLYFILRFFLLPGPLGIIFTISGLAGGIFSLTAPLFVKRWGKLRIITTVMYLSAPLMILIGYAPVLWLAVAGEYIRSFMRTLIEPVYAAFAMEQVSDRYRATLSGFYSVTWSIGFSIGPTAAGWLQTNVSLSTSFIFGAICLTLSASLLLFFFSKRHTKPHSHPA
;
A
#
# COMPACT_ATOMS: atom_id res chain seq x y z
N MET A 1 -54.91 -27.14 -28.58
CA MET A 1 -54.59 -26.91 -27.14
C MET A 1 -53.35 -26.07 -27.14
N SER A 2 -53.56 -24.75 -27.12
CA SER A 2 -52.52 -23.70 -27.29
C SER A 2 -51.96 -23.34 -25.91
N LEU A 3 -50.68 -23.59 -25.66
CA LEU A 3 -49.98 -23.17 -24.49
C LEU A 3 -49.61 -21.68 -24.63
N GLU A 4 -50.08 -20.87 -23.70
CA GLU A 4 -49.89 -19.42 -23.70
C GLU A 4 -48.42 -19.04 -23.40
N PRO A 5 -47.84 -18.00 -24.07
CA PRO A 5 -46.45 -17.59 -23.89
C PRO A 5 -46.20 -16.69 -22.65
N LYS A 6 -47.07 -16.62 -21.67
CA LYS A 6 -46.96 -15.75 -20.48
C LYS A 6 -46.02 -16.27 -19.39
N SER A 7 -45.76 -17.57 -19.31
CA SER A 7 -44.93 -18.17 -18.23
C SER A 7 -43.42 -17.98 -18.41
N VAL A 8 -42.92 -17.86 -19.65
CA VAL A 8 -41.48 -17.74 -19.95
C VAL A 8 -40.96 -16.31 -19.69
N VAL A 9 -41.81 -15.29 -19.82
CA VAL A 9 -41.39 -13.90 -19.59
C VAL A 9 -41.27 -13.54 -18.10
N GLU A 10 -41.96 -14.29 -17.23
CA GLU A 10 -41.91 -14.05 -15.79
C GLU A 10 -40.69 -14.74 -15.15
N GLU A 11 -40.25 -15.85 -15.70
CA GLU A 11 -39.03 -16.58 -15.23
C GLU A 11 -37.73 -15.87 -15.63
N VAL A 12 -37.71 -15.15 -16.77
CA VAL A 12 -36.51 -14.37 -17.23
C VAL A 12 -36.33 -13.08 -16.40
N LYS A 13 -37.36 -12.54 -15.77
CA LYS A 13 -37.22 -11.35 -14.89
C LYS A 13 -36.57 -11.64 -13.55
N THR A 14 -36.43 -12.89 -13.12
CA THR A 14 -35.83 -13.25 -11.85
C THR A 14 -34.29 -13.45 -11.95
N VAL A 15 -33.70 -13.47 -13.15
CA VAL A 15 -32.27 -13.73 -13.38
C VAL A 15 -31.47 -12.45 -13.69
N LEU A 16 -32.10 -11.28 -13.74
CA LEU A 16 -31.32 -10.03 -13.86
C LEU A 16 -30.59 -9.74 -12.55
N PRO A 17 -29.24 -9.59 -12.57
CA PRO A 17 -28.50 -9.26 -11.38
C PRO A 17 -29.02 -7.92 -10.82
N ARG A 18 -29.60 -7.97 -9.62
CA ARG A 18 -30.04 -6.77 -8.90
C ARG A 18 -28.86 -5.80 -8.86
N LYS A 19 -29.04 -4.59 -9.39
CA LYS A 19 -28.06 -3.49 -9.23
C LYS A 19 -27.58 -3.47 -7.78
N PRO A 20 -26.29 -3.42 -7.53
CA PRO A 20 -25.78 -3.35 -6.16
C PRO A 20 -26.38 -2.08 -5.53
N ARG A 21 -27.38 -2.26 -4.69
CA ARG A 21 -27.78 -1.22 -3.76
C ARG A 21 -26.64 -1.09 -2.76
N PHE A 22 -25.95 0.02 -2.78
CA PHE A 22 -25.08 0.46 -1.70
C PHE A 22 -25.95 0.66 -0.45
N THR A 23 -26.38 -0.41 0.14
CA THR A 23 -26.97 -0.39 1.47
C THR A 23 -25.80 -0.28 2.43
N LEU A 24 -25.78 0.81 3.20
CA LEU A 24 -24.92 0.99 4.38
C LEU A 24 -25.23 -0.11 5.43
N SER A 25 -24.95 -1.36 5.10
CA SER A 25 -24.96 -2.47 6.07
C SER A 25 -23.72 -2.43 6.99
N VAL A 26 -23.04 -1.28 7.03
CA VAL A 26 -21.89 -1.02 7.93
C VAL A 26 -22.32 -0.95 9.40
N LEU A 27 -23.61 -0.84 9.69
CA LEU A 27 -24.15 -0.68 11.06
C LEU A 27 -24.19 -2.00 11.88
N HIS A 28 -23.98 -3.17 11.26
CA HIS A 28 -23.99 -4.47 11.95
C HIS A 28 -22.81 -5.35 11.52
N LEU A 29 -21.59 -4.82 11.69
CA LEU A 29 -20.38 -5.58 11.42
C LEU A 29 -20.03 -6.48 12.63
N PRO A 30 -19.43 -7.65 12.42
CA PRO A 30 -18.92 -8.48 13.51
C PRO A 30 -17.89 -7.72 14.36
N ARG A 31 -17.87 -8.02 15.67
CA ARG A 31 -16.93 -7.39 16.61
C ARG A 31 -15.48 -7.42 16.13
N ASN A 32 -15.04 -8.52 15.55
CA ASN A 32 -13.69 -8.68 15.02
C ASN A 32 -13.35 -7.62 13.96
N VAL A 33 -14.31 -7.28 13.10
CA VAL A 33 -14.11 -6.28 12.05
C VAL A 33 -13.86 -4.90 12.64
N TYR A 34 -14.63 -4.49 13.67
CA TYR A 34 -14.39 -3.22 14.36
C TYR A 34 -13.02 -3.16 15.01
N LEU A 35 -12.56 -4.25 15.65
CA LEU A 35 -11.24 -4.32 16.29
C LEU A 35 -10.11 -4.20 15.27
N LEU A 36 -10.23 -4.87 14.12
CA LEU A 36 -9.25 -4.79 13.04
C LEU A 36 -9.23 -3.41 12.36
N LEU A 37 -10.40 -2.81 12.12
CA LEU A 37 -10.50 -1.46 11.55
C LEU A 37 -9.94 -0.40 12.51
N PHE A 38 -10.18 -0.55 13.83
CA PHE A 38 -9.59 0.33 14.84
C PHE A 38 -8.06 0.25 14.84
N PHE A 39 -7.51 -0.97 14.75
CA PHE A 39 -6.07 -1.15 14.62
C PHE A 39 -5.52 -0.57 13.31
N THR A 40 -6.25 -0.73 12.20
CA THR A 40 -5.90 -0.12 10.91
C THR A 40 -5.79 1.39 10.99
N LEU A 41 -6.70 2.05 11.72
CA LEU A 41 -6.64 3.49 11.96
C LEU A 41 -5.36 3.89 12.68
N GLY A 42 -5.01 3.18 13.76
CA GLY A 42 -3.75 3.40 14.50
C GLY A 42 -2.52 3.18 13.62
N LYS A 43 -2.60 2.21 12.71
CA LYS A 43 -1.55 1.93 11.73
C LYS A 43 -1.39 3.08 10.72
N GLY A 44 -2.49 3.69 10.27
CA GLY A 44 -2.48 4.88 9.44
C GLY A 44 -1.81 6.07 10.13
N PHE A 45 -2.18 6.34 11.38
CA PHE A 45 -1.52 7.37 12.18
C PHE A 45 -0.03 7.11 12.37
N GLN A 46 0.34 5.88 12.73
CA GLN A 46 1.75 5.50 12.89
C GLN A 46 2.56 5.78 11.63
N LEU A 47 2.05 5.38 10.46
CA LEU A 47 2.77 5.56 9.19
C LEU A 47 3.05 7.04 8.91
N THR A 48 2.05 7.89 9.01
CA THR A 48 2.16 9.32 8.67
C THR A 48 2.95 10.11 9.69
N ILE A 49 2.71 9.89 11.00
CA ILE A 49 3.49 10.53 12.09
C ILE A 49 4.96 10.11 11.99
N ALA A 50 5.25 8.81 11.77
CA ALA A 50 6.61 8.31 11.67
C ALA A 50 7.34 8.89 10.44
N THR A 51 6.70 8.91 9.26
CA THR A 51 7.31 9.44 8.05
C THR A 51 7.74 10.90 8.21
N LEU A 52 6.94 11.71 8.90
CA LEU A 52 7.27 13.11 9.18
C LEU A 52 8.41 13.23 10.21
N ASN A 53 8.27 12.53 11.34
CA ASN A 53 9.15 12.79 12.48
C ASN A 53 10.46 12.02 12.44
N VAL A 54 10.52 10.80 11.88
CA VAL A 54 11.77 10.00 11.84
C VAL A 54 12.83 10.67 10.96
N ASN A 55 12.44 11.15 9.78
CA ASN A 55 13.36 11.82 8.87
C ASN A 55 13.83 13.17 9.44
N TYR A 56 12.91 13.92 10.04
CA TYR A 56 13.23 15.20 10.66
C TYR A 56 14.11 15.01 11.93
N TYR A 57 13.81 13.98 12.72
CA TYR A 57 14.63 13.60 13.88
C TYR A 57 16.04 13.23 13.47
N ALA A 58 16.20 12.37 12.45
CA ALA A 58 17.53 12.02 11.94
C ALA A 58 18.29 13.25 11.43
N HIS A 59 17.60 14.17 10.75
CA HIS A 59 18.21 15.43 10.32
C HIS A 59 18.64 16.30 11.52
N SER A 60 17.83 16.41 12.57
CA SER A 60 18.17 17.16 13.79
C SER A 60 19.35 16.60 14.57
N LEU A 61 19.70 15.32 14.34
CA LEU A 61 20.92 14.68 14.86
C LEU A 61 22.16 14.99 14.02
N GLY A 62 22.02 15.74 12.91
CA GLY A 62 23.11 16.10 12.01
C GLY A 62 23.35 15.09 10.86
N TYR A 63 22.47 14.13 10.67
CA TYR A 63 22.59 13.19 9.55
C TYR A 63 22.26 13.84 8.22
N HIS A 64 23.04 13.51 7.19
CA HIS A 64 22.83 13.95 5.81
C HIS A 64 21.72 13.14 5.10
N PRO A 65 21.21 13.64 3.96
CA PRO A 65 20.12 12.98 3.23
C PRO A 65 20.43 11.55 2.76
N ASP A 66 21.71 11.21 2.49
CA ASP A 66 22.15 9.84 2.14
C ASP A 66 21.84 8.83 3.23
N PHE A 67 22.18 9.14 4.49
CA PHE A 67 21.85 8.31 5.62
C PHE A 67 20.32 8.27 5.86
N ILE A 68 19.64 9.41 5.75
CA ILE A 68 18.18 9.50 5.95
C ILE A 68 17.44 8.70 4.86
N GLY A 69 17.92 8.70 3.62
CA GLY A 69 17.41 7.87 2.54
C GLY A 69 17.56 6.38 2.83
N LEU A 70 18.74 5.96 3.32
CA LEU A 70 18.97 4.59 3.77
C LEU A 70 18.07 4.22 4.97
N LEU A 71 17.94 5.10 5.95
CA LEU A 71 17.07 4.90 7.11
C LEU A 71 15.60 4.72 6.67
N SER A 72 15.14 5.52 5.71
CA SER A 72 13.78 5.42 5.14
C SER A 72 13.56 4.14 4.33
N ALA A 73 14.62 3.54 3.78
CA ALA A 73 14.58 2.29 3.04
C ALA A 73 14.55 1.05 3.97
N MET A 74 15.09 1.15 5.19
CA MET A 74 15.21 0.02 6.11
C MET A 74 13.90 -0.71 6.40
N PRO A 75 12.76 -0.03 6.63
CA PRO A 75 11.50 -0.73 6.83
C PRO A 75 11.06 -1.59 5.63
N ALA A 76 11.30 -1.13 4.41
CA ALA A 76 10.97 -1.89 3.20
C ALA A 76 11.90 -3.10 3.02
N ILE A 77 13.20 -2.97 3.32
CA ILE A 77 14.16 -4.07 3.33
C ILE A 77 13.77 -5.11 4.39
N GLY A 78 13.42 -4.65 5.59
CA GLY A 78 12.92 -5.52 6.67
C GLY A 78 11.66 -6.29 6.25
N ALA A 79 10.71 -5.61 5.63
CA ALA A 79 9.48 -6.21 5.14
C ALA A 79 9.75 -7.26 4.04
N LEU A 80 10.63 -6.96 3.10
CA LEU A 80 11.00 -7.86 2.01
C LEU A 80 11.55 -9.20 2.53
N ILE A 81 12.47 -9.14 3.48
CA ILE A 81 13.12 -10.33 4.05
C ILE A 81 12.16 -11.12 4.94
N SER A 82 11.30 -10.43 5.69
CA SER A 82 10.43 -11.04 6.70
C SER A 82 9.08 -11.53 6.16
N ALA A 83 8.65 -11.12 4.97
CA ALA A 83 7.30 -11.43 4.46
C ALA A 83 7.00 -12.93 4.42
N VAL A 84 7.92 -13.74 3.90
CA VAL A 84 7.76 -15.19 3.81
C VAL A 84 7.84 -15.85 5.19
N PRO A 85 8.87 -15.59 6.03
CA PRO A 85 8.93 -16.13 7.39
C PRO A 85 7.70 -15.79 8.24
N ILE A 86 7.23 -14.55 8.19
CA ILE A 86 6.03 -14.11 8.94
C ILE A 86 4.77 -14.78 8.40
N GLY A 87 4.65 -14.94 7.08
CA GLY A 87 3.55 -15.71 6.48
C GLY A 87 3.50 -17.14 7.00
N ILE A 88 4.63 -17.85 6.99
CA ILE A 88 4.73 -19.21 7.54
C ILE A 88 4.41 -19.24 9.04
N LEU A 89 4.90 -18.25 9.80
CA LEU A 89 4.62 -18.12 11.23
C LEU A 89 3.13 -17.90 11.49
N ALA A 90 2.46 -17.04 10.72
CA ALA A 90 1.03 -16.79 10.80
C ALA A 90 0.21 -18.03 10.43
N ASP A 91 0.73 -18.86 9.53
CA ASP A 91 0.11 -20.13 9.18
C ASP A 91 0.28 -21.21 10.25
N ARG A 92 1.37 -21.20 11.00
CA ARG A 92 1.63 -22.20 12.06
C ARG A 92 1.03 -21.81 13.40
N LEU A 93 1.26 -20.59 13.87
CA LEU A 93 0.82 -20.12 15.20
C LEU A 93 -0.62 -19.57 15.20
N GLY A 94 -1.16 -19.24 14.01
CA GLY A 94 -2.39 -18.48 13.86
C GLY A 94 -2.12 -17.00 13.55
N ARG A 95 -3.12 -16.33 12.97
CA ARG A 95 -2.98 -14.93 12.55
C ARG A 95 -3.10 -13.95 13.70
N LYS A 96 -3.97 -14.26 14.70
CA LYS A 96 -4.17 -13.41 15.87
C LYS A 96 -2.90 -13.22 16.70
N PRO A 97 -2.18 -14.27 17.16
CA PRO A 97 -0.97 -14.08 17.96
C PRO A 97 0.12 -13.34 17.20
N VAL A 98 0.31 -13.61 15.90
CA VAL A 98 1.29 -12.92 15.08
C VAL A 98 0.96 -11.43 14.94
N LEU A 99 -0.32 -11.07 14.79
CA LEU A 99 -0.76 -9.69 14.75
C LEU A 99 -0.57 -8.97 16.09
N ILE A 100 -0.85 -9.63 17.22
CA ILE A 100 -0.63 -9.08 18.58
C ILE A 100 0.87 -8.85 18.82
N ILE A 101 1.73 -9.81 18.49
CA ILE A 101 3.18 -9.66 18.59
C ILE A 101 3.64 -8.43 17.79
N SER A 102 3.13 -8.26 16.58
CA SER A 102 3.42 -7.08 15.76
C SER A 102 2.94 -5.78 16.42
N ALA A 103 1.75 -5.77 17.02
CA ALA A 103 1.20 -4.60 17.69
C ALA A 103 2.02 -4.17 18.93
N ILE A 104 2.80 -5.08 19.52
CA ILE A 104 3.70 -4.79 20.65
C ILE A 104 5.10 -4.42 20.16
N LEU A 105 5.68 -5.23 19.26
CA LEU A 105 7.07 -5.05 18.84
C LEU A 105 7.26 -3.87 17.88
N THR A 106 6.30 -3.59 17.00
CA THR A 106 6.40 -2.44 16.08
C THR A 106 6.58 -1.12 16.83
N PRO A 107 5.72 -0.76 17.82
CA PRO A 107 5.92 0.46 18.60
C PRO A 107 7.21 0.43 19.46
N LEU A 108 7.64 -0.73 19.94
CA LEU A 108 8.87 -0.86 20.71
C LEU A 108 10.10 -0.45 19.88
N PHE A 109 10.25 -0.99 18.68
CA PHE A 109 11.37 -0.65 17.80
C PHE A 109 11.24 0.77 17.21
N LEU A 110 10.02 1.26 16.97
CA LEU A 110 9.80 2.65 16.57
C LEU A 110 10.20 3.61 17.70
N ALA A 111 9.82 3.34 18.96
CA ALA A 111 10.29 4.09 20.10
C ALA A 111 11.81 3.98 20.25
N GLY A 112 12.41 2.82 19.95
CA GLY A 112 13.85 2.61 19.90
C GLY A 112 14.57 3.59 18.99
N ILE A 113 13.98 3.98 17.85
CA ILE A 113 14.53 5.03 16.98
C ILE A 113 14.63 6.35 17.76
N GLY A 114 13.59 6.74 18.49
CA GLY A 114 13.60 7.97 19.30
C GLY A 114 14.57 7.94 20.50
N LEU A 115 14.92 6.75 21.00
CA LEU A 115 15.83 6.61 22.15
C LEU A 115 17.31 6.67 21.77
N GLY A 116 17.65 6.26 20.53
CA GLY A 116 19.04 6.18 20.10
C GLY A 116 19.47 7.33 19.20
N THR A 117 20.78 7.55 19.16
CA THR A 117 21.41 8.54 18.27
C THR A 117 22.45 7.91 17.35
N ALA A 118 22.93 6.70 17.66
CA ALA A 118 23.95 6.02 16.86
C ALA A 118 23.40 5.54 15.50
N PRO A 119 24.13 5.68 14.38
CA PRO A 119 23.64 5.33 13.06
C PRO A 119 23.18 3.89 12.94
N LEU A 120 23.99 2.94 13.42
CA LEU A 120 23.68 1.51 13.37
C LEU A 120 22.43 1.17 14.18
N TRP A 121 22.24 1.80 15.34
CA TRP A 121 21.05 1.63 16.17
C TRP A 121 19.78 2.06 15.44
N LEU A 122 19.81 3.23 14.81
CA LEU A 122 18.67 3.74 14.04
C LEU A 122 18.31 2.79 12.90
N LEU A 123 19.30 2.31 12.14
CA LEU A 123 19.10 1.38 11.02
C LEU A 123 18.53 0.04 11.51
N VAL A 124 19.08 -0.54 12.58
CA VAL A 124 18.61 -1.82 13.14
C VAL A 124 17.16 -1.68 13.66
N CYS A 125 16.85 -0.59 14.37
CA CYS A 125 15.50 -0.35 14.84
C CYS A 125 14.51 -0.16 13.68
N ALA A 126 14.86 0.60 12.64
CA ALA A 126 14.01 0.82 11.47
C ALA A 126 13.80 -0.47 10.66
N PHE A 127 14.87 -1.25 10.44
CA PHE A 127 14.80 -2.57 9.80
C PHE A 127 13.86 -3.52 10.56
N THR A 128 14.09 -3.68 11.86
CA THR A 128 13.31 -4.59 12.69
C THR A 128 11.86 -4.13 12.81
N GLN A 129 11.63 -2.82 12.93
CA GLN A 129 10.29 -2.23 12.90
C GLN A 129 9.54 -2.60 11.61
N GLY A 130 10.19 -2.47 10.45
CA GLY A 130 9.62 -2.86 9.15
C GLY A 130 9.37 -4.36 9.06
N ALA A 131 10.34 -5.18 9.47
CA ALA A 131 10.21 -6.63 9.49
C ALA A 131 8.99 -7.09 10.31
N VAL A 132 8.85 -6.60 11.55
CA VAL A 132 7.73 -6.97 12.43
C VAL A 132 6.41 -6.40 11.92
N SER A 133 6.42 -5.18 11.38
CA SER A 133 5.25 -4.50 10.82
C SER A 133 4.62 -5.27 9.64
N THR A 134 5.38 -6.11 8.95
CA THR A 134 4.92 -6.97 7.87
C THR A 134 3.80 -7.91 8.31
N ALA A 135 3.76 -8.30 9.58
CA ALA A 135 2.68 -9.11 10.14
C ALA A 135 1.29 -8.46 9.95
N TYR A 136 1.18 -7.14 10.06
CA TYR A 136 -0.06 -6.42 9.74
C TYR A 136 -0.47 -6.65 8.28
N TRP A 137 0.43 -6.45 7.34
CA TRP A 137 0.13 -6.57 5.91
C TRP A 137 -0.25 -8.00 5.50
N VAL A 138 0.38 -9.01 6.12
CA VAL A 138 0.13 -10.43 5.84
C VAL A 138 -1.16 -10.93 6.49
N THR A 139 -1.55 -10.42 7.67
CA THR A 139 -2.64 -11.00 8.46
C THR A 139 -3.93 -10.20 8.43
N ASN A 140 -3.89 -8.87 8.25
CA ASN A 140 -5.07 -8.00 8.40
C ASN A 140 -6.16 -8.31 7.37
N LEU A 141 -5.83 -8.31 6.07
CA LEU A 141 -6.81 -8.58 5.01
C LEU A 141 -7.41 -10.00 5.09
N PRO A 142 -6.63 -11.06 5.32
CA PRO A 142 -7.19 -12.38 5.55
C PRO A 142 -8.12 -12.45 6.76
N LEU A 143 -7.77 -11.82 7.90
CA LEU A 143 -8.64 -11.78 9.09
C LEU A 143 -9.95 -11.03 8.82
N LEU A 144 -9.89 -9.91 8.08
CA LEU A 144 -11.08 -9.19 7.64
C LEU A 144 -11.94 -10.06 6.71
N THR A 145 -11.32 -10.80 5.78
CA THR A 145 -12.02 -11.72 4.87
C THR A 145 -12.75 -12.83 5.61
N GLU A 146 -12.09 -13.43 6.61
CA GLU A 146 -12.66 -14.51 7.43
C GLU A 146 -13.77 -14.01 8.39
N SER A 147 -13.72 -12.72 8.74
CA SER A 147 -14.68 -12.10 9.65
C SER A 147 -15.88 -11.45 8.94
N THR A 148 -15.95 -11.51 7.60
CA THR A 148 -16.98 -10.83 6.80
C THR A 148 -17.66 -11.77 5.83
N THR A 149 -18.94 -11.51 5.54
CA THR A 149 -19.67 -12.16 4.44
C THR A 149 -19.22 -11.59 3.08
N GLU A 150 -19.46 -12.32 1.98
CA GLU A 150 -19.10 -11.87 0.63
C GLU A 150 -19.71 -10.51 0.28
N GLN A 151 -20.93 -10.24 0.73
CA GLN A 151 -21.63 -8.99 0.49
C GLN A 151 -21.01 -7.81 1.24
N GLN A 152 -20.41 -8.04 2.42
CA GLN A 152 -19.78 -7.02 3.26
C GLN A 152 -18.32 -6.74 2.87
N ARG A 153 -17.62 -7.69 2.26
CA ARG A 153 -16.16 -7.61 2.00
C ARG A 153 -15.74 -6.35 1.26
N VAL A 154 -16.43 -6.01 0.18
CA VAL A 154 -16.09 -4.83 -0.64
C VAL A 154 -16.18 -3.55 0.20
N GLY A 155 -17.26 -3.38 0.98
CA GLY A 155 -17.46 -2.22 1.84
C GLY A 155 -16.42 -2.15 2.97
N VAL A 156 -16.12 -3.28 3.61
CA VAL A 156 -15.14 -3.36 4.71
C VAL A 156 -13.72 -3.09 4.19
N PHE A 157 -13.34 -3.60 3.02
CA PHE A 157 -12.04 -3.32 2.44
C PHE A 157 -11.88 -1.85 2.02
N ALA A 158 -12.94 -1.26 1.46
CA ALA A 158 -12.95 0.17 1.16
C ALA A 158 -12.80 1.02 2.44
N LEU A 159 -13.51 0.65 3.51
CA LEU A 159 -13.40 1.31 4.82
C LEU A 159 -12.00 1.13 5.43
N ASN A 160 -11.41 -0.08 5.34
CA ASN A 160 -10.05 -0.35 5.79
C ASN A 160 -9.03 0.56 5.07
N SER A 161 -9.12 0.68 3.75
CA SER A 161 -8.23 1.56 2.98
C SER A 161 -8.46 3.04 3.30
N PHE A 162 -9.71 3.46 3.48
CA PHE A 162 -10.06 4.82 3.87
C PHE A 162 -9.52 5.18 5.27
N LEU A 163 -9.61 4.26 6.24
CA LEU A 163 -9.05 4.49 7.58
C LEU A 163 -7.52 4.53 7.54
N LEU A 164 -6.89 3.65 6.77
CA LEU A 164 -5.43 3.58 6.67
C LEU A 164 -4.83 4.83 6.01
N LEU A 165 -5.36 5.22 4.86
CA LEU A 165 -4.77 6.27 4.02
C LEU A 165 -5.46 7.61 4.21
N GLY A 166 -6.79 7.65 4.19
CA GLY A 166 -7.57 8.88 4.28
C GLY A 166 -7.55 9.45 5.70
N VAL A 167 -8.12 8.73 6.66
CA VAL A 167 -8.12 9.19 8.06
C VAL A 167 -6.71 9.16 8.65
N GLY A 168 -5.88 8.19 8.26
CA GLY A 168 -4.46 8.11 8.62
C GLY A 168 -3.68 9.38 8.28
N ALA A 169 -4.06 10.09 7.20
CA ALA A 169 -3.43 11.37 6.83
C ALA A 169 -3.52 12.46 7.92
N LEU A 170 -4.54 12.40 8.79
CA LEU A 170 -4.63 13.27 9.98
C LEU A 170 -3.45 13.06 10.93
N GLY A 171 -2.76 11.94 10.85
CA GLY A 171 -1.54 11.69 11.60
C GLY A 171 -0.41 12.66 11.23
N ASN A 172 -0.37 13.23 10.01
CA ASN A 172 0.59 14.29 9.69
C ASN A 172 0.32 15.56 10.51
N LEU A 173 -0.96 15.90 10.74
CA LEU A 173 -1.31 17.02 11.62
C LEU A 173 -0.82 16.79 13.05
N LEU A 174 -1.06 15.60 13.60
CA LEU A 174 -0.55 15.22 14.92
C LEU A 174 0.98 15.19 14.95
N GLY A 175 1.59 14.65 13.88
CA GLY A 175 3.04 14.59 13.72
C GLY A 175 3.71 15.96 13.67
N GLY A 176 3.02 16.97 13.17
CA GLY A 176 3.47 18.35 13.20
C GLY A 176 3.17 19.07 14.54
N ALA A 177 1.94 18.90 15.05
CA ALA A 177 1.48 19.59 16.24
C ALA A 177 2.21 19.15 17.53
N ILE A 178 2.55 17.86 17.67
CA ILE A 178 3.20 17.33 18.87
C ILE A 178 4.60 17.95 19.10
N PRO A 179 5.51 18.00 18.11
CA PRO A 179 6.78 18.71 18.29
C PRO A 179 6.60 20.20 18.62
N GLU A 180 5.62 20.89 18.01
CA GLU A 180 5.34 22.30 18.34
C GLU A 180 4.85 22.50 19.76
N PHE A 181 3.93 21.63 20.22
CA PHE A 181 3.42 21.68 21.60
C PHE A 181 4.53 21.44 22.62
N VAL A 182 5.37 20.42 22.40
CA VAL A 182 6.50 20.12 23.29
C VAL A 182 7.52 21.25 23.28
N ALA A 183 7.81 21.82 22.12
CA ALA A 183 8.72 22.95 21.97
C ALA A 183 8.24 24.18 22.75
N GLY A 184 6.92 24.46 22.70
CA GLY A 184 6.30 25.55 23.47
C GLY A 184 6.45 25.37 25.00
N ILE A 185 6.32 24.14 25.51
CA ILE A 185 6.52 23.85 26.93
C ILE A 185 7.99 23.99 27.34
N LEU A 186 8.91 23.52 26.47
CA LEU A 186 10.35 23.51 26.82
C LEU A 186 11.07 24.82 26.46
N GLY A 187 10.42 25.77 25.76
CA GLY A 187 11.03 27.01 25.29
C GLY A 187 12.14 26.79 24.25
N VAL A 188 12.05 25.75 23.43
CA VAL A 188 13.05 25.41 22.41
C VAL A 188 12.43 25.44 21.00
N SER A 189 13.27 25.37 19.97
CA SER A 189 12.76 25.28 18.59
C SER A 189 12.04 23.95 18.34
N PRO A 190 10.88 23.93 17.65
CA PRO A 190 10.21 22.71 17.23
C PRO A 190 11.06 21.80 16.35
N ALA A 191 12.06 22.34 15.65
CA ALA A 191 13.01 21.60 14.82
C ALA A 191 14.16 20.97 15.63
N SER A 192 14.23 21.20 16.93
CA SER A 192 15.27 20.60 17.78
C SER A 192 15.00 19.13 18.07
N THR A 193 16.04 18.40 18.44
CA THR A 193 16.03 16.94 18.61
C THR A 193 14.99 16.46 19.62
N VAL A 194 14.80 17.19 20.74
CA VAL A 194 13.91 16.75 21.82
C VAL A 194 12.43 16.76 21.39
N PRO A 195 11.84 17.86 20.88
CA PRO A 195 10.47 17.85 20.39
C PRO A 195 10.21 16.79 19.29
N LEU A 196 11.13 16.62 18.35
CA LEU A 196 11.00 15.64 17.28
C LEU A 196 11.03 14.21 17.80
N ARG A 197 11.82 13.93 18.83
CA ARG A 197 11.82 12.64 19.55
C ARG A 197 10.45 12.31 20.11
N TYR A 198 9.75 13.27 20.70
CA TYR A 198 8.36 13.07 21.15
C TYR A 198 7.39 12.80 20.00
N GLY A 199 7.63 13.37 18.82
CA GLY A 199 6.90 13.03 17.59
C GLY A 199 7.08 11.55 17.22
N VAL A 200 8.31 11.02 17.30
CA VAL A 200 8.58 9.59 17.08
C VAL A 200 7.88 8.72 18.14
N PHE A 201 7.91 9.12 19.41
CA PHE A 201 7.19 8.41 20.48
C PHE A 201 5.68 8.43 20.28
N ALA A 202 5.12 9.51 19.75
CA ALA A 202 3.70 9.59 19.43
C ALA A 202 3.31 8.62 18.33
N ALA A 203 4.16 8.43 17.32
CA ALA A 203 3.96 7.40 16.29
C ALA A 203 3.96 5.99 16.90
N ALA A 204 4.86 5.71 17.82
CA ALA A 204 4.91 4.43 18.53
C ALA A 204 3.66 4.24 19.41
N LEU A 205 3.30 5.26 20.18
CA LEU A 205 2.16 5.23 21.09
C LEU A 205 0.84 5.02 20.34
N SER A 206 0.68 5.62 19.14
CA SER A 206 -0.52 5.41 18.33
C SER A 206 -0.73 3.93 17.99
N THR A 207 0.30 3.23 17.52
CA THR A 207 0.20 1.80 17.22
C THR A 207 -0.08 0.97 18.47
N PHE A 208 0.54 1.30 19.58
CA PHE A 208 0.36 0.60 20.86
C PHE A 208 -1.08 0.73 21.36
N ILE A 209 -1.60 1.96 21.48
CA ILE A 209 -2.97 2.21 21.98
C ILE A 209 -4.01 1.55 21.09
N PHE A 210 -3.90 1.75 19.77
CA PHE A 210 -4.85 1.17 18.81
C PHE A 210 -4.69 -0.34 18.66
N GLY A 211 -3.55 -0.92 19.05
CA GLY A 211 -3.29 -2.34 19.10
C GLY A 211 -3.87 -3.06 20.33
N LEU A 212 -4.10 -2.36 21.46
CA LEU A 212 -4.61 -2.98 22.68
C LEU A 212 -5.91 -3.77 22.48
N PRO A 213 -6.91 -3.28 21.73
CA PRO A 213 -8.15 -4.03 21.52
C PRO A 213 -8.00 -5.35 20.78
N LEU A 214 -6.86 -5.61 20.09
CA LEU A 214 -6.61 -6.87 19.41
C LEU A 214 -6.57 -8.09 20.35
N TRP A 215 -6.30 -7.88 21.66
CA TRP A 215 -6.38 -8.94 22.64
C TRP A 215 -7.77 -9.59 22.72
N PHE A 216 -8.81 -8.80 22.46
CA PHE A 216 -10.21 -9.22 22.43
C PHE A 216 -10.65 -9.82 21.08
N LEU A 217 -9.74 -9.95 20.11
CA LEU A 217 -10.02 -10.57 18.82
C LEU A 217 -10.31 -12.07 19.04
N HIS A 218 -11.36 -12.59 18.43
CA HIS A 218 -11.64 -14.01 18.42
C HIS A 218 -11.21 -14.60 17.08
N GLU A 219 -10.23 -15.50 17.11
CA GLU A 219 -9.81 -16.20 15.89
C GLU A 219 -10.81 -17.33 15.61
N PRO A 220 -11.47 -17.34 14.44
CA PRO A 220 -12.35 -18.45 14.07
C PRO A 220 -11.55 -19.75 14.04
N LYS A 221 -12.06 -20.82 14.68
CA LYS A 221 -11.36 -22.11 14.70
C LYS A 221 -11.13 -22.60 13.28
N ARG A 222 -9.89 -22.74 12.89
CA ARG A 222 -9.40 -23.17 11.56
C ARG A 222 -9.78 -24.60 11.14
N THR A 223 -10.62 -25.29 11.94
CA THR A 223 -10.99 -26.69 11.72
C THR A 223 -11.69 -26.93 10.38
N ALA A 224 -12.46 -25.95 9.87
CA ALA A 224 -13.19 -26.09 8.63
C ALA A 224 -12.31 -26.00 7.37
N SER A 225 -11.36 -25.05 7.32
CA SER A 225 -10.52 -24.84 6.12
C SER A 225 -9.52 -25.96 5.86
N ARG A 226 -8.94 -26.55 6.90
CA ARG A 226 -8.03 -27.70 6.75
C ARG A 226 -8.79 -29.00 6.42
N ALA A 227 -9.99 -29.16 6.96
CA ALA A 227 -10.86 -30.29 6.63
C ALA A 227 -11.33 -30.18 5.17
N THR A 228 -11.81 -28.99 4.74
CA THR A 228 -12.26 -28.76 3.36
C THR A 228 -11.10 -28.93 2.36
N ALA A 229 -9.91 -28.41 2.64
CA ALA A 229 -8.75 -28.58 1.78
C ALA A 229 -8.29 -30.06 1.70
N LYS A 230 -8.32 -30.80 2.81
CA LYS A 230 -8.07 -32.26 2.82
C LYS A 230 -9.17 -33.04 2.09
N THR A 231 -10.43 -32.68 2.31
CA THR A 231 -11.57 -33.34 1.66
C THR A 231 -11.58 -33.00 0.15
N THR A 232 -11.32 -31.76 -0.23
CA THR A 232 -11.20 -31.37 -1.66
C THR A 232 -10.03 -32.10 -2.33
N LYS A 233 -8.89 -32.24 -1.62
CA LYS A 233 -7.74 -33.00 -2.14
C LYS A 233 -8.06 -34.50 -2.24
N ALA A 234 -8.71 -35.08 -1.24
CA ALA A 234 -9.12 -36.48 -1.27
C ALA A 234 -10.20 -36.77 -2.33
N VAL A 235 -11.20 -35.87 -2.45
CA VAL A 235 -12.23 -35.96 -3.52
C VAL A 235 -11.62 -35.75 -4.90
N MET A 236 -10.61 -34.88 -5.03
CA MET A 236 -9.90 -34.67 -6.28
C MET A 236 -9.01 -35.88 -6.64
N GLU A 237 -8.32 -36.48 -5.66
CA GLU A 237 -7.54 -37.70 -5.83
C GLU A 237 -8.43 -38.92 -6.15
N GLU A 238 -9.61 -39.03 -5.52
CA GLU A 238 -10.58 -40.09 -5.79
C GLU A 238 -11.28 -39.88 -7.14
N SER A 239 -11.59 -38.65 -7.52
CA SER A 239 -12.12 -38.31 -8.85
C SER A 239 -11.11 -38.59 -9.96
N VAL A 240 -9.82 -38.34 -9.72
CA VAL A 240 -8.71 -38.67 -10.66
C VAL A 240 -8.52 -40.19 -10.76
N ARG A 241 -8.68 -40.91 -9.67
CA ARG A 241 -8.53 -42.38 -9.65
C ARG A 241 -9.66 -43.12 -10.38
N ASN A 242 -10.87 -42.52 -10.38
CA ASN A 242 -12.05 -43.07 -11.03
C ASN A 242 -12.25 -42.61 -12.48
N SER A 243 -11.49 -41.61 -12.94
CA SER A 243 -11.52 -41.10 -14.31
C SER A 243 -10.35 -41.72 -15.05
N GLY A 244 -10.63 -42.67 -15.95
CA GLY A 244 -9.62 -43.41 -16.69
C GLY A 244 -8.61 -42.53 -17.50
N PRO A 245 -7.81 -43.12 -18.41
CA PRO A 245 -6.64 -42.48 -19.06
C PRO A 245 -6.91 -41.13 -19.77
N LEU A 246 -8.18 -40.82 -20.07
CA LEU A 246 -8.60 -39.52 -20.61
C LEU A 246 -8.47 -38.36 -19.60
N ALA A 247 -8.60 -38.65 -18.33
CA ALA A 247 -8.44 -37.60 -17.28
C ALA A 247 -6.97 -37.27 -17.02
N GLU A 248 -6.07 -38.26 -17.14
CA GLU A 248 -4.62 -38.01 -17.09
C GLU A 248 -4.15 -37.16 -18.30
N ALA A 249 -4.68 -37.42 -19.49
CA ALA A 249 -4.39 -36.60 -20.68
C ALA A 249 -4.88 -35.15 -20.49
N VAL A 250 -6.07 -34.94 -19.95
CA VAL A 250 -6.61 -33.58 -19.67
C VAL A 250 -5.84 -32.88 -18.55
N LEU A 251 -5.29 -33.62 -17.57
CA LEU A 251 -4.45 -33.07 -16.50
C LEU A 251 -3.02 -32.76 -16.98
N HIS A 252 -2.49 -33.53 -17.94
CA HIS A 252 -1.21 -33.27 -18.58
C HIS A 252 -1.29 -32.12 -19.60
N GLU A 253 -2.44 -31.90 -20.25
CA GLU A 253 -2.62 -30.85 -21.26
C GLU A 253 -2.71 -29.43 -20.67
N LYS A 254 -2.87 -29.28 -19.34
CA LYS A 254 -2.98 -27.98 -18.66
C LYS A 254 -1.94 -27.72 -17.55
N ARG A 255 -0.72 -28.20 -17.69
CA ARG A 255 0.42 -27.49 -17.10
C ARG A 255 0.79 -26.30 -18.01
N GLU A 256 -0.12 -25.34 -18.15
CA GLU A 256 0.30 -24.03 -18.67
C GLU A 256 1.46 -23.55 -17.81
N GLN A 257 2.62 -23.45 -18.42
CA GLN A 257 3.82 -22.91 -17.79
C GLN A 257 3.51 -21.48 -17.36
N LEU A 258 4.06 -21.08 -16.21
CA LEU A 258 3.93 -19.71 -15.71
C LEU A 258 4.26 -18.76 -16.87
N PRO A 259 3.39 -17.79 -17.24
CA PRO A 259 3.68 -16.90 -18.35
C PRO A 259 4.76 -15.88 -17.98
N ILE A 260 5.99 -16.35 -17.81
CA ILE A 260 7.14 -15.57 -17.32
C ILE A 260 7.29 -14.27 -18.12
N SER A 261 7.13 -14.34 -19.45
CA SER A 261 7.23 -13.16 -20.32
C SER A 261 6.19 -12.09 -19.97
N LEU A 262 4.95 -12.49 -19.61
CA LEU A 262 3.91 -11.55 -19.19
C LEU A 262 4.20 -10.96 -17.82
N PHE A 263 4.69 -11.78 -16.88
CA PHE A 263 5.10 -11.32 -15.55
C PHE A 263 6.21 -10.26 -15.65
N VAL A 264 7.26 -10.54 -16.42
CA VAL A 264 8.36 -9.59 -16.65
C VAL A 264 7.83 -8.27 -17.25
N LYS A 265 6.92 -8.33 -18.23
CA LYS A 265 6.32 -7.14 -18.86
C LYS A 265 5.45 -6.30 -17.88
N LEU A 266 4.91 -6.91 -16.85
CA LEU A 266 4.14 -6.22 -15.81
C LEU A 266 5.02 -5.72 -14.66
N LEU A 267 5.99 -6.54 -14.23
CA LEU A 267 6.78 -6.28 -13.02
C LEU A 267 7.92 -5.27 -13.24
N ILE A 268 8.54 -5.22 -14.43
CA ILE A 268 9.62 -4.24 -14.70
C ILE A 268 9.08 -2.81 -14.68
N PRO A 269 7.97 -2.47 -15.38
CA PRO A 269 7.39 -1.13 -15.27
C PRO A 269 6.95 -0.79 -13.84
N ASP A 270 6.38 -1.75 -13.09
CA ASP A 270 5.99 -1.57 -11.70
C ASP A 270 7.19 -1.27 -10.80
N LEU A 271 8.30 -2.01 -10.96
CA LEU A 271 9.53 -1.76 -10.23
C LEU A 271 10.06 -0.34 -10.48
N LEU A 272 10.09 0.10 -11.74
CA LEU A 272 10.51 1.47 -12.08
C LEU A 272 9.56 2.51 -11.47
N PHE A 273 8.25 2.28 -11.54
CA PHE A 273 7.25 3.14 -10.91
C PHE A 273 7.48 3.25 -9.40
N THR A 274 7.62 2.13 -8.71
CA THR A 274 7.82 2.10 -7.26
C THR A 274 9.18 2.66 -6.82
N MET A 275 10.24 2.51 -7.63
CA MET A 275 11.53 3.18 -7.42
C MET A 275 11.40 4.69 -7.53
N GLY A 276 10.75 5.19 -8.57
CA GLY A 276 10.55 6.63 -8.79
C GLY A 276 9.69 7.25 -7.68
N GLU A 277 8.58 6.62 -7.33
CA GLU A 277 7.72 7.07 -6.23
C GLU A 277 8.44 6.98 -4.88
N GLY A 278 9.16 5.89 -4.61
CA GLY A 278 9.94 5.71 -3.39
C GLY A 278 11.01 6.79 -3.21
N ALA A 279 11.67 7.19 -4.29
CA ALA A 279 12.66 8.25 -4.28
C ALA A 279 12.09 9.61 -3.86
N VAL A 280 10.87 9.91 -4.29
CA VAL A 280 10.22 11.19 -3.98
C VAL A 280 9.44 11.12 -2.67
N VAL A 281 8.53 10.16 -2.52
CA VAL A 281 7.60 10.08 -1.38
C VAL A 281 8.32 9.93 -0.04
N ALA A 282 9.41 9.16 0.02
CA ALA A 282 10.13 8.93 1.27
C ALA A 282 10.88 10.18 1.77
N LEU A 283 11.37 11.02 0.86
CA LEU A 283 12.22 12.18 1.20
C LEU A 283 11.60 13.55 0.89
N ILE A 284 10.38 13.60 0.38
CA ILE A 284 9.74 14.87 0.01
C ILE A 284 9.57 15.79 1.21
N GLN A 285 9.22 15.26 2.36
CA GLN A 285 9.09 16.04 3.60
C GLN A 285 10.45 16.62 4.01
N LEU A 286 11.52 15.82 3.93
CA LEU A 286 12.89 16.28 4.16
C LEU A 286 13.29 17.37 3.15
N TYR A 287 12.93 17.20 1.87
CA TYR A 287 13.17 18.24 0.86
C TYR A 287 12.51 19.57 1.23
N PHE A 288 11.25 19.57 1.67
CA PHE A 288 10.55 20.78 2.11
C PHE A 288 11.23 21.42 3.32
N ILE A 289 11.72 20.63 4.27
CA ILE A 289 12.48 21.10 5.43
C ILE A 289 13.78 21.79 4.97
N LEU A 290 14.57 21.12 4.14
CA LEU A 290 15.89 21.61 3.73
C LEU A 290 15.81 22.79 2.75
N ARG A 291 14.81 22.79 1.85
CA ARG A 291 14.67 23.82 0.80
C ARG A 291 13.96 25.07 1.25
N PHE A 292 12.91 24.92 2.09
CA PHE A 292 12.03 26.01 2.50
C PHE A 292 12.06 26.26 4.01
N PHE A 293 12.91 25.58 4.75
CA PHE A 293 13.06 25.71 6.21
C PHE A 293 11.76 25.55 6.98
N LEU A 294 10.89 24.64 6.52
CA LEU A 294 9.59 24.41 7.14
C LEU A 294 9.73 23.76 8.52
N LEU A 295 8.96 24.29 9.48
CA LEU A 295 8.77 23.70 10.78
C LEU A 295 7.79 22.49 10.71
N PRO A 296 7.77 21.60 11.73
CA PRO A 296 6.92 20.43 11.74
C PRO A 296 5.42 20.70 11.58
N GLY A 297 4.88 21.77 12.19
CA GLY A 297 3.46 22.12 12.14
C GLY A 297 2.96 22.46 10.74
N PRO A 298 3.51 23.50 10.06
CA PRO A 298 3.17 23.80 8.67
C PRO A 298 3.34 22.60 7.74
N LEU A 299 4.41 21.81 7.92
CA LEU A 299 4.64 20.59 7.14
C LEU A 299 3.53 19.58 7.36
N GLY A 300 3.11 19.35 8.61
CA GLY A 300 2.00 18.47 8.97
C GLY A 300 0.69 18.88 8.30
N ILE A 301 0.38 20.19 8.28
CA ILE A 301 -0.82 20.72 7.63
C ILE A 301 -0.80 20.45 6.12
N ILE A 302 0.31 20.76 5.44
CA ILE A 302 0.47 20.55 3.99
C ILE A 302 0.21 19.09 3.63
N PHE A 303 0.86 18.14 4.33
CA PHE A 303 0.71 16.72 4.02
C PHE A 303 -0.62 16.12 4.50
N THR A 304 -1.28 16.68 5.50
CA THR A 304 -2.65 16.30 5.88
C THR A 304 -3.63 16.67 4.77
N ILE A 305 -3.57 17.89 4.24
CA ILE A 305 -4.42 18.33 3.14
C ILE A 305 -4.18 17.45 1.91
N SER A 306 -2.90 17.19 1.57
CA SER A 306 -2.53 16.31 0.45
C SER A 306 -3.13 14.91 0.58
N GLY A 307 -3.00 14.29 1.75
CA GLY A 307 -3.49 12.93 1.99
C GLY A 307 -5.02 12.82 2.01
N LEU A 308 -5.71 13.75 2.68
CA LEU A 308 -7.18 13.78 2.70
C LEU A 308 -7.77 14.02 1.31
N ALA A 309 -7.25 15.04 0.61
CA ALA A 309 -7.72 15.37 -0.72
C ALA A 309 -7.40 14.24 -1.72
N GLY A 310 -6.22 13.61 -1.63
CA GLY A 310 -5.86 12.43 -2.42
C GLY A 310 -6.81 11.26 -2.18
N GLY A 311 -7.14 10.96 -0.92
CA GLY A 311 -8.12 9.93 -0.56
C GLY A 311 -9.50 10.17 -1.18
N ILE A 312 -10.01 11.40 -1.12
CA ILE A 312 -11.27 11.77 -1.74
C ILE A 312 -11.19 11.66 -3.27
N PHE A 313 -10.09 12.13 -3.87
CA PHE A 313 -9.91 12.11 -5.31
C PHE A 313 -9.80 10.68 -5.87
N SER A 314 -9.25 9.73 -5.12
CA SER A 314 -9.17 8.32 -5.53
C SER A 314 -10.54 7.70 -5.83
N LEU A 315 -11.62 8.21 -5.19
CA LEU A 315 -12.99 7.77 -5.46
C LEU A 315 -13.48 8.14 -6.88
N THR A 316 -12.82 9.08 -7.54
CA THR A 316 -13.14 9.48 -8.92
C THR A 316 -12.49 8.57 -9.97
N ALA A 317 -11.56 7.68 -9.60
CA ALA A 317 -10.83 6.79 -10.50
C ALA A 317 -11.74 6.01 -11.48
N PRO A 318 -12.89 5.43 -11.06
CA PRO A 318 -13.78 4.70 -11.97
C PRO A 318 -14.35 5.56 -13.10
N LEU A 319 -14.56 6.86 -12.86
CA LEU A 319 -15.10 7.80 -13.86
C LEU A 319 -14.11 8.00 -15.01
N PHE A 320 -12.84 8.21 -14.65
CA PHE A 320 -11.77 8.37 -15.64
C PHE A 320 -11.52 7.07 -16.41
N VAL A 321 -11.49 5.92 -15.72
CA VAL A 321 -11.29 4.60 -16.33
C VAL A 321 -12.37 4.28 -17.36
N LYS A 322 -13.63 4.59 -17.05
CA LYS A 322 -14.76 4.37 -17.97
C LYS A 322 -14.63 5.16 -19.27
N ARG A 323 -14.06 6.37 -19.21
CA ARG A 323 -13.96 7.28 -20.37
C ARG A 323 -12.73 7.03 -21.24
N TRP A 324 -11.57 6.74 -20.62
CA TRP A 324 -10.28 6.73 -21.31
C TRP A 324 -9.59 5.37 -21.36
N GLY A 325 -10.08 4.39 -20.58
CA GLY A 325 -9.47 3.06 -20.44
C GLY A 325 -8.26 3.05 -19.49
N LYS A 326 -7.96 1.88 -18.92
CA LYS A 326 -6.97 1.73 -17.83
C LYS A 326 -5.56 2.07 -18.27
N LEU A 327 -5.06 1.45 -19.35
CA LEU A 327 -3.68 1.64 -19.83
C LEU A 327 -3.40 3.11 -20.14
N ARG A 328 -4.32 3.77 -20.87
CA ARG A 328 -4.14 5.18 -21.25
C ARG A 328 -4.11 6.11 -20.03
N ILE A 329 -4.96 5.88 -19.03
CA ILE A 329 -4.93 6.68 -17.80
C ILE A 329 -3.62 6.50 -17.06
N ILE A 330 -3.20 5.25 -16.80
CA ILE A 330 -1.95 4.96 -16.08
C ILE A 330 -0.79 5.69 -16.74
N THR A 331 -0.62 5.51 -18.03
CA THR A 331 0.53 6.10 -18.76
C THR A 331 0.45 7.61 -18.87
N THR A 332 -0.74 8.19 -19.12
CA THR A 332 -0.92 9.66 -19.18
C THR A 332 -0.61 10.30 -17.83
N VAL A 333 -1.09 9.71 -16.74
CA VAL A 333 -0.84 10.25 -15.40
C VAL A 333 0.63 10.12 -15.00
N MET A 334 1.30 9.02 -15.36
CA MET A 334 2.75 8.86 -15.13
C MET A 334 3.55 9.92 -15.91
N TYR A 335 3.24 10.12 -17.20
CA TYR A 335 3.90 11.15 -18.01
C TYR A 335 3.64 12.58 -17.50
N LEU A 336 2.46 12.85 -16.98
CA LEU A 336 2.12 14.16 -16.43
C LEU A 336 2.73 14.37 -15.04
N SER A 337 2.95 13.30 -14.27
CA SER A 337 3.63 13.37 -12.96
C SER A 337 5.12 13.70 -13.09
N ALA A 338 5.78 13.30 -14.17
CA ALA A 338 7.20 13.55 -14.37
C ALA A 338 7.56 15.06 -14.41
N PRO A 339 6.91 15.92 -15.24
CA PRO A 339 7.19 17.38 -15.20
C PRO A 339 6.77 18.02 -13.87
N LEU A 340 5.73 17.48 -13.18
CA LEU A 340 5.37 17.97 -11.84
C LEU A 340 6.46 17.69 -10.82
N MET A 341 7.11 16.52 -10.86
CA MET A 341 8.26 16.23 -10.01
C MET A 341 9.39 17.24 -10.26
N ILE A 342 9.71 17.53 -11.51
CA ILE A 342 10.73 18.55 -11.85
C ILE A 342 10.29 19.93 -11.34
N LEU A 343 9.02 20.30 -11.52
CA LEU A 343 8.47 21.56 -11.00
C LEU A 343 8.66 21.68 -9.48
N ILE A 344 8.36 20.62 -8.72
CA ILE A 344 8.54 20.60 -7.26
C ILE A 344 10.02 20.78 -6.91
N GLY A 345 10.90 19.99 -7.54
CA GLY A 345 12.34 20.00 -7.25
C GLY A 345 13.04 21.34 -7.56
N TYR A 346 12.50 22.14 -8.48
CA TYR A 346 13.07 23.42 -8.89
C TYR A 346 12.18 24.63 -8.57
N ALA A 347 11.13 24.44 -7.78
CA ALA A 347 10.21 25.52 -7.39
C ALA A 347 10.98 26.65 -6.67
N PRO A 348 10.88 27.91 -7.14
CA PRO A 348 11.54 29.05 -6.50
C PRO A 348 10.84 29.48 -5.21
N VAL A 349 9.56 29.15 -5.06
CA VAL A 349 8.70 29.57 -3.94
C VAL A 349 7.89 28.38 -3.39
N LEU A 350 7.62 28.41 -2.10
CA LEU A 350 6.93 27.34 -1.38
C LEU A 350 5.56 26.99 -1.98
N TRP A 351 4.72 27.99 -2.26
CA TRP A 351 3.36 27.75 -2.74
C TRP A 351 3.33 26.97 -4.07
N LEU A 352 4.32 27.18 -4.95
CA LEU A 352 4.44 26.47 -6.22
C LEU A 352 4.84 24.99 -6.00
N ALA A 353 5.75 24.73 -5.07
CA ALA A 353 6.13 23.38 -4.67
C ALA A 353 4.93 22.64 -4.04
N VAL A 354 4.19 23.30 -3.16
CA VAL A 354 2.98 22.72 -2.52
C VAL A 354 1.89 22.44 -3.55
N ALA A 355 1.61 23.36 -4.47
CA ALA A 355 0.63 23.14 -5.53
C ALA A 355 1.03 21.96 -6.43
N GLY A 356 2.30 21.90 -6.81
CA GLY A 356 2.87 20.78 -7.58
C GLY A 356 2.69 19.44 -6.84
N GLU A 357 3.00 19.41 -5.55
CA GLU A 357 2.86 18.21 -4.72
C GLU A 357 1.40 17.78 -4.59
N TYR A 358 0.46 18.69 -4.39
CA TYR A 358 -0.96 18.36 -4.32
C TYR A 358 -1.45 17.72 -5.61
N ILE A 359 -1.12 18.31 -6.77
CA ILE A 359 -1.51 17.77 -8.07
C ILE A 359 -0.86 16.39 -8.29
N ARG A 360 0.44 16.24 -7.99
CA ARG A 360 1.15 14.97 -8.10
C ARG A 360 0.57 13.90 -7.19
N SER A 361 0.30 14.24 -5.93
CA SER A 361 -0.27 13.32 -4.95
C SER A 361 -1.65 12.83 -5.37
N PHE A 362 -2.51 13.72 -5.92
CA PHE A 362 -3.81 13.34 -6.47
C PHE A 362 -3.69 12.36 -7.64
N MET A 363 -2.74 12.63 -8.53
CA MET A 363 -2.47 11.74 -9.67
C MET A 363 -1.98 10.35 -9.19
N ARG A 364 -1.08 10.32 -8.23
CA ARG A 364 -0.57 9.07 -7.67
C ARG A 364 -1.67 8.21 -7.07
N THR A 365 -2.55 8.78 -6.23
CA THR A 365 -3.65 8.04 -5.61
C THR A 365 -4.66 7.48 -6.62
N LEU A 366 -4.70 8.04 -7.83
CA LEU A 366 -5.54 7.54 -8.91
C LEU A 366 -4.89 6.36 -9.63
N ILE A 367 -3.56 6.34 -9.77
CA ILE A 367 -2.84 5.28 -10.49
C ILE A 367 -2.91 3.94 -9.75
N GLU A 368 -2.65 3.91 -8.44
CA GLU A 368 -2.45 2.66 -7.67
C GLU A 368 -3.60 1.64 -7.87
N PRO A 369 -4.89 1.99 -7.66
CA PRO A 369 -5.98 1.03 -7.84
C PRO A 369 -6.20 0.65 -9.31
N VAL A 370 -5.96 1.59 -10.23
CA VAL A 370 -6.14 1.34 -11.67
C VAL A 370 -5.06 0.42 -12.21
N TYR A 371 -3.81 0.61 -11.74
CA TYR A 371 -2.68 -0.26 -12.11
C TYR A 371 -2.89 -1.68 -11.61
N ALA A 372 -3.27 -1.85 -10.35
CA ALA A 372 -3.56 -3.15 -9.77
C ALA A 372 -4.67 -3.88 -10.55
N ALA A 373 -5.77 -3.17 -10.86
CA ALA A 373 -6.86 -3.73 -11.65
C ALA A 373 -6.45 -4.09 -13.08
N PHE A 374 -5.65 -3.23 -13.74
CA PHE A 374 -5.11 -3.51 -15.07
C PHE A 374 -4.25 -4.78 -15.08
N ALA A 375 -3.34 -4.89 -14.12
CA ALA A 375 -2.43 -6.02 -14.04
C ALA A 375 -3.14 -7.36 -13.79
N MET A 376 -4.14 -7.37 -12.86
CA MET A 376 -4.91 -8.58 -12.56
C MET A 376 -5.77 -9.05 -13.73
N GLU A 377 -6.15 -8.15 -14.65
CA GLU A 377 -6.88 -8.52 -15.87
C GLU A 377 -6.00 -9.12 -16.96
N GLN A 378 -4.67 -8.90 -16.91
CA GLN A 378 -3.76 -9.48 -17.91
C GLN A 378 -3.44 -10.95 -17.66
N VAL A 379 -3.74 -11.47 -16.46
CA VAL A 379 -3.43 -12.86 -16.07
C VAL A 379 -4.71 -13.63 -15.77
N SER A 380 -4.67 -14.96 -16.02
CA SER A 380 -5.77 -15.86 -15.63
C SER A 380 -5.95 -15.89 -14.11
N ASP A 381 -7.16 -16.22 -13.65
CA ASP A 381 -7.54 -16.26 -12.23
C ASP A 381 -6.57 -17.07 -11.38
N ARG A 382 -6.03 -18.16 -11.95
CA ARG A 382 -5.05 -19.03 -11.30
C ARG A 382 -3.78 -18.32 -10.86
N TYR A 383 -3.31 -17.33 -11.64
CA TYR A 383 -2.02 -16.65 -11.38
C TYR A 383 -2.16 -15.30 -10.69
N ARG A 384 -3.39 -14.82 -10.41
CA ARG A 384 -3.61 -13.53 -9.75
C ARG A 384 -2.98 -13.43 -8.38
N ALA A 385 -3.08 -14.49 -7.57
CA ALA A 385 -2.45 -14.52 -6.25
C ALA A 385 -0.92 -14.47 -6.33
N THR A 386 -0.34 -15.20 -7.28
CA THR A 386 1.11 -15.19 -7.53
C THR A 386 1.58 -13.82 -7.99
N LEU A 387 0.86 -13.19 -8.93
CA LEU A 387 1.18 -11.85 -9.40
C LEU A 387 1.10 -10.82 -8.26
N SER A 388 0.07 -10.87 -7.43
CA SER A 388 -0.06 -10.00 -6.25
C SER A 388 1.12 -10.14 -5.29
N GLY A 389 1.62 -11.36 -5.08
CA GLY A 389 2.84 -11.60 -4.31
C GLY A 389 4.06 -10.92 -4.91
N PHE A 390 4.25 -11.02 -6.22
CA PHE A 390 5.35 -10.35 -6.92
C PHE A 390 5.24 -8.82 -6.88
N TYR A 391 4.03 -8.24 -6.94
CA TYR A 391 3.83 -6.81 -6.74
C TYR A 391 4.27 -6.33 -5.36
N SER A 392 4.02 -7.12 -4.32
CA SER A 392 4.52 -6.80 -2.98
C SER A 392 6.05 -6.82 -2.90
N VAL A 393 6.69 -7.71 -3.65
CA VAL A 393 8.15 -7.78 -3.77
C VAL A 393 8.70 -6.58 -4.54
N THR A 394 8.13 -6.24 -5.71
CA THR A 394 8.56 -5.06 -6.49
C THR A 394 8.38 -3.77 -5.71
N TRP A 395 7.27 -3.63 -4.96
CA TRP A 395 7.04 -2.51 -4.07
C TRP A 395 8.14 -2.41 -3.01
N SER A 396 8.47 -3.51 -2.33
CA SER A 396 9.51 -3.52 -1.30
C SER A 396 10.90 -3.21 -1.88
N ILE A 397 11.23 -3.74 -3.05
CA ILE A 397 12.49 -3.45 -3.73
C ILE A 397 12.54 -1.98 -4.17
N GLY A 398 11.47 -1.46 -4.76
CA GLY A 398 11.37 -0.07 -5.20
C GLY A 398 11.53 0.92 -4.05
N PHE A 399 10.83 0.68 -2.93
CA PHE A 399 10.95 1.49 -1.71
C PHE A 399 12.22 1.21 -0.89
N SER A 400 13.04 0.23 -1.28
CA SER A 400 14.41 0.06 -0.74
C SER A 400 15.43 0.85 -1.57
N ILE A 401 15.37 0.75 -2.88
CA ILE A 401 16.33 1.39 -3.80
C ILE A 401 16.03 2.88 -3.97
N GLY A 402 14.76 3.24 -4.14
CA GLY A 402 14.35 4.62 -4.43
C GLY A 402 14.82 5.64 -3.41
N PRO A 403 14.48 5.50 -2.11
CA PRO A 403 14.91 6.43 -1.07
C PRO A 403 16.43 6.46 -0.88
N THR A 404 17.10 5.30 -0.99
CA THR A 404 18.57 5.20 -0.86
C THR A 404 19.25 5.97 -2.00
N ALA A 405 18.82 5.75 -3.24
CA ALA A 405 19.34 6.49 -4.39
C ALA A 405 19.03 7.99 -4.30
N ALA A 406 17.82 8.35 -3.89
CA ALA A 406 17.41 9.74 -3.72
C ALA A 406 18.25 10.45 -2.66
N GLY A 407 18.47 9.81 -1.51
CA GLY A 407 19.30 10.38 -0.43
C GLY A 407 20.74 10.60 -0.89
N TRP A 408 21.33 9.63 -1.58
CA TRP A 408 22.67 9.77 -2.16
C TRP A 408 22.75 10.92 -3.18
N LEU A 409 21.75 11.03 -4.07
CA LEU A 409 21.68 12.12 -5.05
C LEU A 409 21.51 13.48 -4.37
N GLN A 410 20.69 13.58 -3.32
CA GLN A 410 20.49 14.82 -2.57
C GLN A 410 21.75 15.29 -1.85
N THR A 411 22.56 14.36 -1.35
CA THR A 411 23.81 14.70 -0.65
C THR A 411 24.95 15.06 -1.62
N ASN A 412 25.12 14.29 -2.71
CA ASN A 412 26.32 14.37 -3.54
C ASN A 412 26.15 15.25 -4.79
N VAL A 413 24.91 15.52 -5.22
CA VAL A 413 24.62 16.32 -6.43
C VAL A 413 23.83 17.56 -6.09
N SER A 414 22.54 17.42 -5.79
CA SER A 414 21.67 18.50 -5.32
C SER A 414 20.35 17.97 -4.75
N LEU A 415 19.69 18.77 -3.90
CA LEU A 415 18.38 18.41 -3.34
C LEU A 415 17.32 18.11 -4.41
N SER A 416 17.41 18.77 -5.56
CA SER A 416 16.44 18.64 -6.66
C SER A 416 16.66 17.38 -7.50
N THR A 417 17.84 16.74 -7.45
CA THR A 417 18.19 15.64 -8.36
C THR A 417 17.36 14.38 -8.12
N SER A 418 16.89 14.17 -6.89
CA SER A 418 15.98 13.05 -6.57
C SER A 418 14.66 13.13 -7.35
N PHE A 419 14.15 14.33 -7.63
CA PHE A 419 12.95 14.54 -8.43
C PHE A 419 13.17 14.22 -9.91
N ILE A 420 14.37 14.53 -10.44
CA ILE A 420 14.77 14.14 -11.80
C ILE A 420 14.83 12.62 -11.90
N PHE A 421 15.46 11.95 -10.94
CA PHE A 421 15.50 10.50 -10.89
C PHE A 421 14.10 9.89 -10.87
N GLY A 422 13.21 10.40 -10.02
CA GLY A 422 11.80 9.97 -9.98
C GLY A 422 11.10 10.17 -11.33
N ALA A 423 11.26 11.34 -11.95
CA ALA A 423 10.67 11.67 -13.25
C ALA A 423 11.15 10.73 -14.37
N ILE A 424 12.45 10.40 -14.40
CA ILE A 424 13.02 9.44 -15.36
C ILE A 424 12.40 8.05 -15.14
N CYS A 425 12.34 7.57 -13.91
CA CYS A 425 11.77 6.27 -13.58
C CYS A 425 10.29 6.17 -14.01
N LEU A 426 9.47 7.20 -13.74
CA LEU A 426 8.06 7.23 -14.15
C LEU A 426 7.91 7.26 -15.67
N THR A 427 8.72 8.07 -16.35
CA THR A 427 8.70 8.17 -17.81
C THR A 427 9.08 6.85 -18.47
N LEU A 428 10.11 6.19 -17.98
CA LEU A 428 10.52 4.86 -18.46
C LEU A 428 9.44 3.80 -18.18
N SER A 429 8.84 3.81 -16.99
CA SER A 429 7.74 2.91 -16.64
C SER A 429 6.56 3.08 -17.60
N ALA A 430 6.10 4.31 -17.84
CA ALA A 430 5.02 4.61 -18.77
C ALA A 430 5.34 4.16 -20.21
N SER A 431 6.58 4.43 -20.65
CA SER A 431 7.04 4.05 -21.99
C SER A 431 7.06 2.54 -22.19
N LEU A 432 7.56 1.79 -21.21
CA LEU A 432 7.55 0.32 -21.25
C LEU A 432 6.14 -0.26 -21.25
N LEU A 433 5.22 0.30 -20.44
CA LEU A 433 3.82 -0.12 -20.44
C LEU A 433 3.17 0.08 -21.82
N LEU A 434 3.38 1.23 -22.45
CA LEU A 434 2.89 1.47 -23.80
C LEU A 434 3.52 0.52 -24.80
N PHE A 435 4.82 0.32 -24.75
CA PHE A 435 5.54 -0.57 -25.66
C PHE A 435 5.03 -2.02 -25.58
N PHE A 436 4.78 -2.53 -24.37
CA PHE A 436 4.36 -3.91 -24.16
C PHE A 436 2.86 -4.14 -24.44
N PHE A 437 1.99 -3.14 -24.19
CA PHE A 437 0.55 -3.36 -24.16
C PHE A 437 -0.25 -2.54 -25.17
N SER A 438 0.33 -1.53 -25.86
CA SER A 438 -0.42 -0.71 -26.83
C SER A 438 -0.92 -1.52 -28.03
N LYS A 439 -0.14 -2.49 -28.52
CA LYS A 439 -0.49 -3.31 -29.69
C LYS A 439 -1.60 -4.35 -29.44
N ARG A 440 -1.96 -4.64 -28.18
CA ARG A 440 -2.99 -5.65 -27.87
C ARG A 440 -4.43 -5.11 -27.87
N HIS A 441 -4.63 -3.80 -27.82
CA HIS A 441 -5.98 -3.20 -27.84
C HIS A 441 -6.61 -3.06 -29.22
N THR A 442 -5.96 -3.49 -30.30
CA THR A 442 -6.48 -3.39 -31.68
C THR A 442 -7.22 -4.64 -32.18
N LYS A 443 -7.35 -5.69 -31.36
CA LYS A 443 -8.21 -6.83 -31.72
C LYS A 443 -9.47 -6.81 -30.86
N PRO A 444 -10.66 -6.47 -31.42
CA PRO A 444 -11.90 -6.75 -30.72
C PRO A 444 -12.04 -8.27 -30.59
N HIS A 445 -12.33 -8.75 -29.38
CA HIS A 445 -12.77 -10.12 -29.18
C HIS A 445 -14.07 -10.30 -29.97
N SER A 446 -13.98 -10.91 -31.14
CA SER A 446 -15.14 -11.49 -31.79
C SER A 446 -15.59 -12.65 -30.91
N HIS A 447 -16.69 -12.46 -30.18
CA HIS A 447 -17.43 -13.58 -29.63
C HIS A 447 -17.87 -14.46 -30.84
N PRO A 448 -17.54 -15.75 -30.87
CA PRO A 448 -18.26 -16.66 -31.79
C PRO A 448 -19.71 -16.73 -31.28
N ALA A 449 -20.62 -16.57 -32.25
CA ALA A 449 -22.06 -16.66 -32.07
C ALA A 449 -22.49 -18.09 -31.68
#